data_789228c26d8417cb4ac3a45fefce4179
#
_entry.id   789228c26d8417cb4ac3a45fefce4179
#
_cell.length_a   1.000
_cell.length_b   1.000
_cell.length_c   1.000
_cell.angle_alpha   90.00
_cell.angle_beta   90.00
_cell.angle_gamma   90.00
#
_symmetry.space_group_name_H-M   'P 1'
#
loop_
_entity.id
_entity.type
_entity.pdbx_description
1 polymer ?
#
loop_
_entity_poly.entity_id
_entity_poly.type
_entity_poly.pdbx_seq_one_letter_code
_entity_poly.pdbx_strand_id
1 'polypeptide(L)'
;MKIPLWLKILISVICVAAVAIIMMRGDETPEYTAAGASGAAEEVVDGFEFNPEELTYDGNGDLDLLKGVSLPGFTRQELEERTFASIETAGALSKKRVEYTAEKDGVRYRSLRNLHLSGYTGPKIIMPKHIPDVKENMIERFGSLLKDEEDFKVDDGFGNDVSAHMEVEAERSTVDSSLVHYTISIENVFGDRDRVIQDVVLSGEIPVIVLTTPEVRIGIRQEFDPRDYISRAEMADHSSAMDAVLIEGAVNTNDAGEYTLTYELYGESVSLRVIVE
;
A
#
# COMPACT_ATOMS: atom_id res chain seq x y z
N MET A 1 -20.09 -0.76 -26.05
CA MET A 1 -19.66 0.07 -24.90
C MET A 1 -18.18 -0.22 -24.69
N LYS A 2 -17.27 0.68 -25.09
CA LYS A 2 -15.82 0.44 -24.96
C LYS A 2 -15.44 0.54 -23.49
N ILE A 3 -14.91 -0.53 -22.93
CA ILE A 3 -14.37 -0.54 -21.56
C ILE A 3 -13.06 0.26 -21.60
N PRO A 4 -12.92 1.35 -20.83
CA PRO A 4 -11.71 2.15 -20.85
C PRO A 4 -10.50 1.34 -20.38
N LEU A 5 -9.33 1.64 -20.91
CA LEU A 5 -8.09 0.88 -20.73
C LEU A 5 -7.70 0.75 -19.24
N TRP A 6 -7.92 1.80 -18.44
CA TRP A 6 -7.66 1.78 -17.00
C TRP A 6 -8.47 0.71 -16.25
N LEU A 7 -9.71 0.40 -16.71
CA LEU A 7 -10.54 -0.63 -16.11
C LEU A 7 -10.04 -2.05 -16.45
N LYS A 8 -9.44 -2.24 -17.64
CA LYS A 8 -8.78 -3.52 -18.01
C LYS A 8 -7.51 -3.74 -17.20
N ILE A 9 -6.74 -2.70 -16.94
CA ILE A 9 -5.52 -2.74 -16.09
C ILE A 9 -5.91 -3.00 -14.62
N LEU A 10 -6.96 -2.36 -14.12
CA LEU A 10 -7.46 -2.56 -12.75
C LEU A 10 -7.92 -4.01 -12.50
N ILE A 11 -8.59 -4.63 -13.47
CA ILE A 11 -9.02 -6.03 -13.38
C ILE A 11 -7.80 -6.97 -13.32
N SER A 12 -6.73 -6.65 -14.04
CA SER A 12 -5.47 -7.42 -14.03
C SER A 12 -4.76 -7.38 -12.67
N VAL A 13 -4.68 -6.21 -12.04
CA VAL A 13 -4.08 -6.03 -10.70
C VAL A 13 -4.90 -6.76 -9.63
N ILE A 14 -6.23 -6.74 -9.71
CA ILE A 14 -7.11 -7.44 -8.77
C ILE A 14 -6.96 -8.97 -8.92
N CYS A 15 -6.74 -9.50 -10.10
CA CYS A 15 -6.52 -10.94 -10.30
C CYS A 15 -5.18 -11.41 -9.69
N VAL A 16 -4.12 -10.61 -9.78
CA VAL A 16 -2.81 -10.93 -9.17
C VAL A 16 -2.89 -10.87 -7.65
N ALA A 17 -3.59 -9.88 -7.08
CA ALA A 17 -3.81 -9.78 -5.64
C ALA A 17 -4.67 -10.94 -5.10
N ALA A 18 -5.69 -11.40 -5.84
CA ALA A 18 -6.53 -12.54 -5.46
C ALA A 18 -5.73 -13.85 -5.41
N VAL A 19 -4.78 -14.07 -6.32
CA VAL A 19 -3.90 -15.25 -6.32
C VAL A 19 -2.93 -15.21 -5.13
N ALA A 20 -2.40 -14.03 -4.78
CA ALA A 20 -1.53 -13.87 -3.62
C ALA A 20 -2.26 -14.13 -2.28
N ILE A 21 -3.52 -13.72 -2.14
CA ILE A 21 -4.34 -13.95 -0.95
C ILE A 21 -4.69 -15.45 -0.80
N ILE A 22 -4.89 -16.19 -1.90
CA ILE A 22 -5.14 -17.63 -1.86
C ILE A 22 -3.88 -18.40 -1.42
N MET A 23 -2.68 -17.93 -1.77
CA MET A 23 -1.42 -18.56 -1.34
C MET A 23 -1.05 -18.27 0.13
N MET A 24 -1.62 -17.23 0.77
CA MET A 24 -1.37 -16.91 2.19
C MET A 24 -2.33 -17.62 3.15
N ARG A 25 -3.40 -18.24 2.68
CA ARG A 25 -4.23 -19.14 3.49
C ARG A 25 -3.68 -20.56 3.41
N GLY A 26 -2.57 -20.78 4.09
CA GLY A 26 -2.07 -22.12 4.35
C GLY A 26 -2.97 -22.80 5.37
N ASP A 27 -3.75 -23.81 4.93
CA ASP A 27 -3.90 -25.06 5.63
C ASP A 27 -4.60 -26.09 4.72
N GLU A 28 -4.08 -27.32 4.79
CA GLU A 28 -4.52 -28.53 4.13
C GLU A 28 -4.14 -28.69 2.64
N THR A 29 -3.00 -29.33 2.44
CA THR A 29 -2.65 -29.98 1.18
C THR A 29 -3.66 -31.11 0.87
N PRO A 30 -4.48 -31.00 -0.19
CA PRO A 30 -5.11 -32.19 -0.74
C PRO A 30 -4.01 -33.02 -1.41
N GLU A 31 -3.86 -34.26 -0.98
CA GLU A 31 -3.10 -35.30 -1.70
C GLU A 31 -3.66 -35.41 -3.12
N TYR A 32 -3.03 -34.78 -4.08
CA TYR A 32 -3.33 -34.94 -5.48
C TYR A 32 -2.67 -36.23 -5.95
N THR A 33 -3.46 -37.31 -5.98
CA THR A 33 -3.10 -38.53 -6.70
C THR A 33 -2.86 -38.16 -8.16
N ALA A 34 -1.62 -38.32 -8.62
CA ALA A 34 -1.23 -38.16 -10.01
C ALA A 34 -1.93 -39.19 -10.89
N ALA A 35 -3.13 -38.86 -11.38
CA ALA A 35 -3.73 -39.50 -12.52
C ALA A 35 -3.16 -38.81 -13.77
N GLY A 36 -2.45 -39.60 -14.59
CA GLY A 36 -1.70 -39.11 -15.75
C GLY A 36 -2.49 -38.19 -16.67
N ALA A 37 -2.12 -36.97 -16.69
CA ALA A 37 -2.37 -36.03 -17.77
C ALA A 37 -1.07 -35.97 -18.59
N SER A 38 -1.02 -36.68 -19.71
CA SER A 38 -0.12 -36.38 -20.83
C SER A 38 -0.48 -34.99 -21.35
N GLY A 39 -0.01 -33.96 -20.67
CA GLY A 39 -0.03 -32.59 -21.15
C GLY A 39 1.05 -32.49 -22.21
N ALA A 40 0.65 -32.46 -23.49
CA ALA A 40 1.52 -31.94 -24.52
C ALA A 40 2.03 -30.57 -24.04
N ALA A 41 3.34 -30.36 -24.02
CA ALA A 41 3.93 -29.07 -23.68
C ALA A 41 3.29 -28.04 -24.61
N GLU A 42 2.60 -27.06 -24.05
CA GLU A 42 1.95 -25.99 -24.79
C GLU A 42 3.06 -25.24 -25.54
N GLU A 43 2.99 -25.25 -26.86
CA GLU A 43 4.01 -24.62 -27.70
C GLU A 43 3.89 -23.10 -27.57
N VAL A 44 4.87 -22.48 -26.92
CA VAL A 44 4.97 -21.02 -26.81
C VAL A 44 5.85 -20.51 -27.92
N VAL A 45 5.30 -19.71 -28.82
CA VAL A 45 5.98 -19.18 -30.00
C VAL A 45 6.21 -17.67 -29.85
N ASP A 46 7.44 -17.23 -30.13
CA ASP A 46 7.69 -15.80 -30.34
C ASP A 46 7.21 -15.42 -31.75
N GLY A 47 6.22 -14.56 -31.85
CA GLY A 47 5.57 -14.25 -33.14
C GLY A 47 5.11 -12.83 -33.27
N PHE A 48 5.17 -12.02 -32.22
CA PHE A 48 4.81 -10.61 -32.33
C PHE A 48 5.90 -9.82 -33.07
N GLU A 49 5.46 -8.93 -33.94
CA GLU A 49 6.31 -7.97 -34.65
C GLU A 49 6.02 -6.57 -34.13
N PHE A 50 7.06 -5.77 -33.95
CA PHE A 50 7.00 -4.43 -33.37
C PHE A 50 7.55 -3.37 -34.33
N ASN A 51 6.75 -2.34 -34.63
CA ASN A 51 7.19 -1.19 -35.41
C ASN A 51 6.66 0.13 -34.81
N PRO A 52 7.51 0.94 -34.12
CA PRO A 52 8.95 0.73 -33.89
C PRO A 52 9.24 -0.45 -32.93
N GLU A 53 10.47 -0.95 -32.93
CA GLU A 53 10.91 -2.06 -32.08
C GLU A 53 10.80 -1.70 -30.58
N GLU A 54 11.10 -0.47 -30.21
CA GLU A 54 10.96 0.07 -28.85
C GLU A 54 9.74 1.00 -28.78
N LEU A 55 8.92 0.87 -27.74
CA LEU A 55 7.84 1.78 -27.45
C LEU A 55 8.36 2.93 -26.57
N THR A 56 8.06 4.18 -26.94
CA THR A 56 8.41 5.35 -26.14
C THR A 56 7.14 6.03 -25.66
N TYR A 57 7.13 6.42 -24.36
CA TYR A 57 6.07 7.18 -23.73
C TYR A 57 6.67 8.35 -22.93
N ASP A 58 6.07 9.52 -23.05
CA ASP A 58 6.53 10.79 -22.46
C ASP A 58 5.53 11.39 -21.45
N GLY A 59 4.55 10.60 -21.02
CA GLY A 59 3.51 11.05 -20.08
C GLY A 59 2.35 11.81 -20.71
N ASN A 60 2.39 12.03 -22.02
CA ASN A 60 1.32 12.75 -22.72
C ASN A 60 0.28 11.80 -23.33
N GLY A 61 -0.98 12.01 -22.97
CA GLY A 61 -2.09 11.19 -23.45
C GLY A 61 -2.11 9.75 -22.93
N ASP A 62 -2.92 8.91 -23.55
CA ASP A 62 -3.07 7.51 -23.16
C ASP A 62 -1.89 6.67 -23.68
N LEU A 63 -1.33 5.83 -22.81
CA LEU A 63 -0.33 4.84 -23.19
C LEU A 63 -0.98 3.70 -24.00
N ASP A 64 -0.76 3.67 -25.31
CA ASP A 64 -1.23 2.61 -26.20
C ASP A 64 -0.14 1.52 -26.33
N LEU A 65 -0.27 0.46 -25.52
CA LEU A 65 0.65 -0.67 -25.54
C LEU A 65 0.59 -1.46 -26.86
N LEU A 66 -0.52 -1.39 -27.61
CA LEU A 66 -0.68 -2.08 -28.89
C LEU A 66 -0.23 -1.24 -30.10
N LYS A 67 0.32 -0.05 -29.88
CA LYS A 67 0.83 0.81 -30.94
C LYS A 67 1.99 0.11 -31.70
N GLY A 68 1.78 -0.08 -33.00
CA GLY A 68 2.76 -0.71 -33.88
C GLY A 68 3.01 -2.19 -33.59
N VAL A 69 2.06 -2.87 -32.95
CA VAL A 69 2.10 -4.32 -32.71
C VAL A 69 1.36 -5.02 -33.84
N SER A 70 1.96 -6.06 -34.41
CA SER A 70 1.35 -7.00 -35.32
C SER A 70 1.66 -8.45 -34.91
N LEU A 71 0.78 -9.36 -35.30
CA LEU A 71 0.98 -10.80 -35.13
C LEU A 71 0.48 -11.47 -36.40
N PRO A 72 1.37 -12.20 -37.14
CA PRO A 72 0.98 -12.87 -38.38
C PRO A 72 -0.27 -13.75 -38.21
N GLY A 73 -1.21 -13.59 -39.14
CA GLY A 73 -2.48 -14.32 -39.07
C GLY A 73 -3.56 -13.69 -38.18
N PHE A 74 -3.30 -12.55 -37.52
CA PHE A 74 -4.28 -11.79 -36.77
C PHE A 74 -4.72 -10.53 -37.55
N THR A 75 -5.99 -10.26 -37.56
CA THR A 75 -6.52 -8.94 -37.95
C THR A 75 -6.28 -7.95 -36.79
N ARG A 76 -6.38 -6.64 -37.09
CA ARG A 76 -6.25 -5.60 -36.04
C ARG A 76 -7.31 -5.78 -34.94
N GLN A 77 -8.52 -6.15 -35.30
CA GLN A 77 -9.58 -6.39 -34.34
C GLN A 77 -9.28 -7.61 -33.45
N GLU A 78 -8.83 -8.73 -34.01
CA GLU A 78 -8.42 -9.91 -33.24
C GLU A 78 -7.26 -9.61 -32.31
N LEU A 79 -6.29 -8.78 -32.74
CA LEU A 79 -5.16 -8.35 -31.92
C LEU A 79 -5.68 -7.55 -30.68
N GLU A 80 -6.60 -6.60 -30.88
CA GLU A 80 -7.16 -5.80 -29.77
C GLU A 80 -8.03 -6.63 -28.80
N GLU A 81 -8.70 -7.65 -29.28
CA GLU A 81 -9.60 -8.50 -28.49
C GLU A 81 -8.86 -9.64 -27.76
N ARG A 82 -7.79 -10.18 -28.35
CA ARG A 82 -7.14 -11.43 -27.89
C ARG A 82 -5.73 -11.24 -27.37
N THR A 83 -5.12 -10.06 -27.54
CA THR A 83 -3.79 -9.79 -26.99
C THR A 83 -3.93 -9.20 -25.59
N PHE A 84 -3.29 -9.84 -24.63
CA PHE A 84 -3.03 -9.27 -23.32
C PHE A 84 -1.63 -8.66 -23.32
N ALA A 85 -1.54 -7.39 -22.90
CA ALA A 85 -0.28 -6.67 -22.76
C ALA A 85 -0.13 -6.17 -21.34
N SER A 86 0.97 -6.52 -20.68
CA SER A 86 1.27 -6.12 -19.32
C SER A 86 2.66 -5.52 -19.20
N ILE A 87 2.80 -4.49 -18.36
CA ILE A 87 4.10 -3.87 -18.07
C ILE A 87 4.77 -4.67 -16.95
N GLU A 88 6.01 -5.12 -17.17
CA GLU A 88 6.81 -5.71 -16.11
C GLU A 88 7.25 -4.60 -15.15
N THR A 89 6.91 -4.74 -13.87
CA THR A 89 7.23 -3.76 -12.81
C THR A 89 8.70 -3.78 -12.40
N ALA A 90 9.43 -4.85 -12.72
CA ALA A 90 10.86 -4.97 -12.45
C ALA A 90 11.68 -4.18 -13.49
N GLY A 91 12.80 -3.58 -13.06
CA GLY A 91 13.72 -2.90 -13.94
C GLY A 91 14.07 -1.47 -13.52
N ALA A 92 14.80 -0.76 -14.37
CA ALA A 92 15.15 0.63 -14.14
C ALA A 92 13.92 1.54 -14.32
N LEU A 93 13.87 2.66 -13.59
CA LEU A 93 12.77 3.62 -13.66
C LEU A 93 12.37 3.98 -15.10
N SER A 94 13.32 4.41 -15.93
CA SER A 94 13.04 4.88 -17.28
C SER A 94 12.98 3.77 -18.34
N LYS A 95 13.21 2.51 -17.97
CA LYS A 95 13.22 1.38 -18.90
C LYS A 95 12.42 0.22 -18.34
N LYS A 96 11.28 -0.01 -18.92
CA LYS A 96 10.38 -1.12 -18.58
C LYS A 96 10.31 -2.08 -19.75
N ARG A 97 9.66 -3.21 -19.57
CA ARG A 97 9.31 -4.14 -20.65
C ARG A 97 7.82 -4.37 -20.65
N VAL A 98 7.28 -4.59 -21.82
CA VAL A 98 5.90 -4.99 -22.00
C VAL A 98 5.89 -6.43 -22.48
N GLU A 99 5.18 -7.28 -21.75
CA GLU A 99 4.93 -8.66 -22.16
C GLU A 99 3.62 -8.69 -22.94
N TYR A 100 3.67 -9.31 -24.11
CA TYR A 100 2.51 -9.54 -24.95
C TYR A 100 2.22 -11.04 -25.01
N THR A 101 0.98 -11.41 -24.78
CA THR A 101 0.51 -12.78 -24.93
C THR A 101 -0.79 -12.81 -25.74
N ALA A 102 -0.91 -13.78 -26.64
CA ALA A 102 -2.11 -14.04 -27.40
C ALA A 102 -2.27 -15.54 -27.64
N GLU A 103 -3.50 -15.98 -27.90
CA GLU A 103 -3.76 -17.37 -28.27
C GLU A 103 -4.66 -17.42 -29.50
N LYS A 104 -4.27 -18.28 -30.46
CA LYS A 104 -5.07 -18.58 -31.64
C LYS A 104 -4.81 -20.00 -32.11
N ASP A 105 -5.86 -20.73 -32.42
CA ASP A 105 -5.84 -22.09 -32.97
C ASP A 105 -5.02 -23.08 -32.12
N GLY A 106 -5.03 -22.89 -30.77
CA GLY A 106 -4.28 -23.72 -29.82
C GLY A 106 -2.78 -23.39 -29.74
N VAL A 107 -2.32 -22.34 -30.41
CA VAL A 107 -0.94 -21.84 -30.32
C VAL A 107 -0.92 -20.63 -29.41
N ARG A 108 -0.02 -20.63 -28.43
CA ARG A 108 0.24 -19.49 -27.56
C ARG A 108 1.45 -18.68 -28.06
N TYR A 109 1.22 -17.41 -28.27
CA TYR A 109 2.26 -16.44 -28.66
C TYR A 109 2.67 -15.62 -27.46
N ARG A 110 3.99 -15.38 -27.34
CA ARG A 110 4.55 -14.56 -26.26
C ARG A 110 5.78 -13.81 -26.76
N SER A 111 5.82 -12.49 -26.57
CA SER A 111 6.99 -11.68 -26.89
C SER A 111 7.15 -10.54 -25.88
N LEU A 112 8.37 -10.03 -25.77
CA LEU A 112 8.73 -8.90 -24.93
C LEU A 112 9.13 -7.71 -25.80
N ARG A 113 8.67 -6.50 -25.45
CA ARG A 113 9.03 -5.25 -26.08
C ARG A 113 9.57 -4.27 -25.04
N ASN A 114 10.65 -3.56 -25.37
CA ASN A 114 11.14 -2.49 -24.52
C ASN A 114 10.16 -1.30 -24.52
N LEU A 115 9.96 -0.72 -23.34
CA LEU A 115 9.23 0.53 -23.13
C LEU A 115 10.17 1.55 -22.50
N HIS A 116 10.48 2.60 -23.25
CA HIS A 116 11.26 3.72 -22.79
C HIS A 116 10.33 4.83 -22.27
N LEU A 117 10.50 5.22 -21.00
CA LEU A 117 9.77 6.30 -20.35
C LEU A 117 10.62 7.58 -20.41
N SER A 118 10.35 8.43 -21.40
CA SER A 118 11.10 9.65 -21.65
C SER A 118 10.75 10.75 -20.63
N GLY A 119 11.76 11.27 -19.92
CA GLY A 119 11.55 12.31 -18.91
C GLY A 119 10.95 11.82 -17.59
N TYR A 120 10.74 10.50 -17.45
CA TYR A 120 10.17 9.91 -16.26
C TYR A 120 11.12 9.89 -15.06
N THR A 121 10.65 10.33 -13.91
CA THR A 121 11.43 10.43 -12.65
C THR A 121 10.93 9.53 -11.53
N GLY A 122 9.85 8.79 -11.77
CA GLY A 122 9.10 8.05 -10.74
C GLY A 122 8.03 8.93 -10.07
N PRO A 123 7.00 8.29 -9.49
CA PRO A 123 5.97 9.02 -8.77
C PRO A 123 6.55 9.70 -7.54
N LYS A 124 5.96 10.84 -7.13
CA LYS A 124 6.45 11.61 -5.99
C LYS A 124 5.32 12.30 -5.26
N ILE A 125 5.27 12.12 -3.94
CA ILE A 125 4.37 12.83 -3.04
C ILE A 125 5.08 14.09 -2.55
N ILE A 126 4.50 15.24 -2.80
CA ILE A 126 4.99 16.55 -2.37
C ILE A 126 4.06 17.03 -1.27
N MET A 127 4.53 16.94 -0.02
CA MET A 127 3.76 17.37 1.14
C MET A 127 3.66 18.90 1.20
N PRO A 128 2.54 19.44 1.69
CA PRO A 128 2.38 20.88 1.86
C PRO A 128 3.29 21.39 2.99
N LYS A 129 3.62 22.66 2.94
CA LYS A 129 4.42 23.34 3.98
C LYS A 129 3.66 23.41 5.31
N HIS A 130 2.37 23.54 5.22
CA HIS A 130 1.48 23.52 6.36
C HIS A 130 0.64 22.26 6.35
N ILE A 131 0.79 21.45 7.37
CA ILE A 131 -0.05 20.26 7.54
C ILE A 131 -1.40 20.71 8.13
N PRO A 132 -2.53 20.36 7.49
CA PRO A 132 -3.84 20.80 7.98
C PRO A 132 -4.14 20.27 9.38
N ASP A 133 -4.84 21.09 10.16
CA ASP A 133 -5.32 20.70 11.49
C ASP A 133 -6.36 19.58 11.37
N VAL A 134 -6.14 18.50 12.12
CA VAL A 134 -7.02 17.32 12.12
C VAL A 134 -7.72 17.21 13.48
N LYS A 135 -9.04 17.15 13.47
CA LYS A 135 -9.85 16.83 14.65
C LYS A 135 -10.17 15.35 14.67
N GLU A 136 -10.55 14.83 15.83
CA GLU A 136 -10.94 13.42 16.03
C GLU A 136 -11.90 12.90 14.95
N ASN A 137 -12.96 13.63 14.67
CA ASN A 137 -13.97 13.25 13.67
C ASN A 137 -13.53 13.47 12.20
N MET A 138 -12.30 13.88 11.97
CA MET A 138 -11.73 14.18 10.65
C MET A 138 -10.55 13.26 10.27
N ILE A 139 -10.19 12.31 11.13
CA ILE A 139 -9.06 11.39 10.90
C ILE A 139 -9.14 10.75 9.51
N GLU A 140 -10.29 10.15 9.18
CA GLU A 140 -10.53 9.48 7.89
C GLU A 140 -10.55 10.45 6.69
N ARG A 141 -10.58 11.75 6.94
CA ARG A 141 -10.67 12.79 5.92
C ARG A 141 -9.34 13.47 5.63
N PHE A 142 -8.25 13.05 6.28
CA PHE A 142 -6.94 13.69 6.13
C PHE A 142 -6.50 13.78 4.66
N GLY A 143 -6.70 12.72 3.87
CA GLY A 143 -6.40 12.76 2.44
C GLY A 143 -7.19 13.82 1.66
N SER A 144 -8.41 14.14 2.07
CA SER A 144 -9.18 15.24 1.47
C SER A 144 -8.65 16.60 1.91
N LEU A 145 -8.27 16.73 3.19
CA LEU A 145 -7.69 17.97 3.70
C LEU A 145 -6.37 18.29 3.03
N LEU A 146 -5.52 17.28 2.77
CA LEU A 146 -4.27 17.46 2.02
C LEU A 146 -4.53 17.98 0.60
N LYS A 147 -5.57 17.46 -0.09
CA LYS A 147 -5.91 17.89 -1.46
C LYS A 147 -6.42 19.34 -1.54
N ASP A 148 -6.90 19.88 -0.43
CA ASP A 148 -7.34 21.28 -0.35
C ASP A 148 -6.16 22.26 -0.15
N GLU A 149 -4.94 21.74 0.16
CA GLU A 149 -3.73 22.55 0.29
C GLU A 149 -3.11 22.86 -1.08
N GLU A 150 -2.83 24.14 -1.36
CA GLU A 150 -2.35 24.60 -2.67
C GLU A 150 -1.00 24.02 -3.10
N ASP A 151 -0.12 23.73 -2.15
CA ASP A 151 1.23 23.22 -2.40
C ASP A 151 1.34 21.69 -2.21
N PHE A 152 0.23 21.00 -1.96
CA PHE A 152 0.15 19.55 -2.00
C PHE A 152 0.03 19.05 -3.44
N LYS A 153 0.83 18.07 -3.80
CA LYS A 153 0.77 17.42 -5.11
C LYS A 153 1.24 15.97 -5.03
N VAL A 154 0.62 15.12 -5.82
CA VAL A 154 1.14 13.79 -6.12
C VAL A 154 1.48 13.72 -7.60
N ASP A 155 2.77 13.68 -7.92
CA ASP A 155 3.30 13.64 -9.27
C ASP A 155 3.34 12.18 -9.78
N ASP A 156 2.91 11.92 -11.01
CA ASP A 156 2.95 10.60 -11.64
C ASP A 156 4.35 10.18 -12.12
N GLY A 157 5.31 11.08 -12.02
CA GLY A 157 6.69 10.94 -12.52
C GLY A 157 6.94 11.61 -13.87
N PHE A 158 5.90 12.16 -14.51
CA PHE A 158 5.98 12.97 -15.73
C PHE A 158 5.57 14.46 -15.48
N GLY A 159 5.23 14.80 -14.25
CA GLY A 159 4.79 16.14 -13.88
C GLY A 159 3.26 16.30 -13.79
N ASN A 160 2.48 15.29 -14.11
CA ASN A 160 1.02 15.34 -13.98
C ASN A 160 0.60 15.11 -12.54
N ASP A 161 -0.46 15.80 -12.10
CA ASP A 161 -1.05 15.61 -10.79
C ASP A 161 -2.00 14.41 -10.78
N VAL A 162 -1.69 13.44 -9.93
CA VAL A 162 -2.47 12.22 -9.72
C VAL A 162 -2.92 12.04 -8.26
N SER A 163 -3.03 13.13 -7.52
CA SER A 163 -3.45 13.12 -6.10
C SER A 163 -4.81 12.45 -5.86
N ALA A 164 -5.66 12.37 -6.89
CA ALA A 164 -6.91 11.63 -6.83
C ALA A 164 -6.74 10.11 -6.59
N HIS A 165 -5.58 9.54 -6.94
CA HIS A 165 -5.30 8.11 -6.86
C HIS A 165 -4.41 7.70 -5.69
N MET A 166 -4.01 8.67 -4.83
CA MET A 166 -3.24 8.34 -3.63
C MET A 166 -4.09 7.56 -2.63
N GLU A 167 -3.44 6.71 -1.89
CA GLU A 167 -3.98 6.00 -0.74
C GLU A 167 -3.49 6.65 0.55
N VAL A 168 -4.37 6.74 1.56
CA VAL A 168 -4.04 7.29 2.87
C VAL A 168 -4.55 6.33 3.93
N GLU A 169 -3.63 5.82 4.72
CA GLU A 169 -3.92 4.97 5.87
C GLU A 169 -3.62 5.74 7.15
N ALA A 170 -4.49 5.62 8.16
CA ALA A 170 -4.35 6.24 9.46
C ALA A 170 -4.17 5.18 10.53
N GLU A 171 -3.17 5.34 11.37
CA GLU A 171 -2.94 4.48 12.53
C GLU A 171 -2.77 5.35 13.78
N ARG A 172 -3.57 5.10 14.81
CA ARG A 172 -3.39 5.78 16.09
C ARG A 172 -2.13 5.28 16.80
N SER A 173 -1.43 6.20 17.41
CA SER A 173 -0.30 5.86 18.25
C SER A 173 -0.74 5.00 19.44
N THR A 174 0.00 3.95 19.72
CA THR A 174 -0.23 3.10 20.90
C THR A 174 0.27 3.71 22.20
N VAL A 175 0.98 4.85 22.14
CA VAL A 175 1.59 5.51 23.30
C VAL A 175 1.11 6.93 23.54
N ASP A 176 0.51 7.57 22.54
CA ASP A 176 -0.03 8.93 22.64
C ASP A 176 -1.40 8.99 21.95
N SER A 177 -2.46 9.06 22.74
CA SER A 177 -3.84 9.05 22.21
C SER A 177 -4.16 10.24 21.31
N SER A 178 -3.38 11.32 21.39
CA SER A 178 -3.54 12.51 20.54
C SER A 178 -2.78 12.42 19.22
N LEU A 179 -1.97 11.38 19.00
CA LEU A 179 -1.09 11.25 17.83
C LEU A 179 -1.65 10.22 16.84
N VAL A 180 -1.72 10.62 15.57
CA VAL A 180 -2.08 9.75 14.46
C VAL A 180 -0.93 9.72 13.45
N HIS A 181 -0.52 8.52 13.05
CA HIS A 181 0.46 8.27 12.00
C HIS A 181 -0.29 8.05 10.70
N TYR A 182 -0.07 8.92 9.73
CA TYR A 182 -0.62 8.75 8.39
C TYR A 182 0.43 8.19 7.45
N THR A 183 0.09 7.14 6.74
CA THR A 183 0.85 6.65 5.59
C THR A 183 0.16 7.11 4.33
N ILE A 184 0.81 7.97 3.55
CA ILE A 184 0.34 8.43 2.24
C ILE A 184 1.16 7.67 1.20
N SER A 185 0.51 7.01 0.25
CA SER A 185 1.18 6.23 -0.78
C SER A 185 0.55 6.39 -2.15
N ILE A 186 1.36 6.18 -3.16
CA ILE A 186 0.96 6.12 -4.56
C ILE A 186 1.73 4.99 -5.26
N GLU A 187 1.03 4.20 -6.04
CA GLU A 187 1.62 3.27 -6.99
C GLU A 187 1.07 3.58 -8.37
N ASN A 188 1.94 3.67 -9.35
CA ASN A 188 1.54 3.94 -10.72
C ASN A 188 1.48 2.67 -11.59
N VAL A 189 1.04 2.81 -12.83
CA VAL A 189 0.88 1.70 -13.78
C VAL A 189 2.19 1.01 -14.16
N PHE A 190 3.34 1.62 -13.83
CA PHE A 190 4.66 1.05 -14.07
C PHE A 190 5.17 0.24 -12.86
N GLY A 191 4.37 0.15 -11.78
CA GLY A 191 4.71 -0.52 -10.53
C GLY A 191 5.69 0.26 -9.65
N ASP A 192 5.98 1.51 -10.01
CA ASP A 192 6.82 2.38 -9.19
C ASP A 192 5.97 3.04 -8.11
N ARG A 193 6.57 3.23 -6.92
CA ARG A 193 5.87 3.68 -5.71
C ARG A 193 6.60 4.84 -5.05
N ASP A 194 5.82 5.69 -4.40
CA ASP A 194 6.33 6.62 -3.38
C ASP A 194 5.47 6.53 -2.13
N ARG A 195 6.07 6.81 -0.99
CA ARG A 195 5.43 6.72 0.32
C ARG A 195 5.98 7.77 1.26
N VAL A 196 5.08 8.48 1.93
CA VAL A 196 5.39 9.44 2.99
C VAL A 196 4.67 9.04 4.27
N ILE A 197 5.35 9.16 5.41
CA ILE A 197 4.74 9.01 6.73
C ILE A 197 4.66 10.41 7.33
N GLN A 198 3.46 10.78 7.80
CA GLN A 198 3.19 12.06 8.43
C GLN A 198 2.55 11.85 9.79
N ASP A 199 3.20 12.34 10.82
CA ASP A 199 2.67 12.39 12.17
C ASP A 199 1.82 13.64 12.34
N VAL A 200 0.62 13.48 12.88
CA VAL A 200 -0.31 14.60 13.13
C VAL A 200 -0.83 14.48 14.56
N VAL A 201 -0.66 15.55 15.32
CA VAL A 201 -1.29 15.70 16.63
C VAL A 201 -2.69 16.21 16.42
N LEU A 202 -3.69 15.50 16.95
CA LEU A 202 -5.08 15.87 16.85
C LEU A 202 -5.33 17.23 17.52
N SER A 203 -6.04 18.08 16.84
CA SER A 203 -6.48 19.38 17.36
C SER A 203 -7.85 19.23 18.00
N GLY A 204 -8.07 19.93 19.11
CA GLY A 204 -9.36 19.99 19.80
C GLY A 204 -9.25 19.69 21.29
N GLU A 205 -10.39 19.81 21.96
CA GLU A 205 -10.54 19.55 23.39
C GLU A 205 -10.86 18.06 23.58
N ILE A 206 -9.83 17.20 23.54
CA ILE A 206 -9.94 15.75 23.82
C ILE A 206 -9.10 15.39 25.05
N PRO A 207 -9.50 14.37 25.83
CA PRO A 207 -8.62 13.81 26.83
C PRO A 207 -7.37 13.22 26.17
N VAL A 208 -6.22 13.36 26.82
CA VAL A 208 -4.95 12.89 26.27
C VAL A 208 -4.25 12.01 27.30
N ILE A 209 -3.79 10.85 26.86
CA ILE A 209 -2.93 9.96 27.64
C ILE A 209 -1.67 9.62 26.82
N VAL A 210 -0.49 9.77 27.45
CA VAL A 210 0.80 9.53 26.82
C VAL A 210 1.64 8.66 27.75
N LEU A 211 2.20 7.59 27.19
CA LEU A 211 3.16 6.73 27.87
C LEU A 211 4.60 7.14 27.55
N THR A 212 5.52 6.78 28.43
CA THR A 212 6.97 7.03 28.27
C THR A 212 7.59 6.16 27.17
N THR A 213 7.00 4.98 26.90
CA THR A 213 7.50 3.99 25.95
C THR A 213 6.36 3.04 25.53
N PRO A 214 6.38 2.49 24.31
CA PRO A 214 5.45 1.45 23.88
C PRO A 214 5.80 0.05 24.44
N GLU A 215 7.07 -0.16 24.80
CA GLU A 215 7.57 -1.45 25.29
C GLU A 215 8.54 -1.25 26.44
N VAL A 216 8.48 -2.15 27.42
CA VAL A 216 9.45 -2.24 28.52
C VAL A 216 9.87 -3.69 28.73
N ARG A 217 11.16 -3.88 29.07
CA ARG A 217 11.73 -5.17 29.47
C ARG A 217 12.09 -5.13 30.92
N ILE A 218 11.66 -6.13 31.68
CA ILE A 218 11.92 -6.23 33.11
C ILE A 218 12.43 -7.63 33.45
N GLY A 219 13.28 -7.72 34.45
CA GLY A 219 13.77 -9.00 34.97
C GLY A 219 12.70 -9.77 35.74
N ILE A 220 12.82 -11.12 35.78
CA ILE A 220 11.96 -11.96 36.62
C ILE A 220 12.06 -11.49 38.07
N ARG A 221 10.89 -11.31 38.71
CA ARG A 221 10.71 -10.81 40.10
C ARG A 221 11.14 -9.35 40.32
N GLN A 222 11.37 -8.60 39.25
CA GLN A 222 11.56 -7.14 39.33
C GLN A 222 10.26 -6.47 39.76
N GLU A 223 10.37 -5.46 40.63
CA GLU A 223 9.21 -4.60 40.95
C GLU A 223 8.76 -3.84 39.69
N PHE A 224 7.46 -3.77 39.49
CA PHE A 224 6.86 -3.12 38.35
C PHE A 224 5.60 -2.39 38.80
N ASP A 225 5.60 -1.05 38.64
CA ASP A 225 4.40 -0.24 38.80
C ASP A 225 3.95 0.29 37.40
N PRO A 226 2.79 -0.10 36.91
CA PRO A 226 2.32 0.39 35.62
C PRO A 226 2.12 1.91 35.58
N ARG A 227 1.90 2.57 36.72
CA ARG A 227 1.73 4.04 36.75
C ARG A 227 3.00 4.82 36.45
N ASP A 228 4.17 4.24 36.67
CA ASP A 228 5.48 4.86 36.36
C ASP A 228 5.68 5.11 34.87
N TYR A 229 4.87 4.48 34.03
CA TYR A 229 4.95 4.61 32.57
C TYR A 229 4.00 5.66 32.00
N ILE A 230 3.20 6.33 32.81
CA ILE A 230 2.34 7.45 32.37
C ILE A 230 3.19 8.72 32.36
N SER A 231 3.47 9.25 31.16
CA SER A 231 4.18 10.53 31.01
C SER A 231 3.25 11.73 31.19
N ARG A 232 2.03 11.60 30.65
CA ARG A 232 1.02 12.67 30.71
C ARG A 232 -0.38 12.07 30.67
N ALA A 233 -1.27 12.60 31.49
CA ALA A 233 -2.70 12.35 31.41
C ALA A 233 -3.44 13.65 31.73
N GLU A 234 -4.22 14.13 30.76
CA GLU A 234 -4.90 15.43 30.82
C GLU A 234 -6.34 15.31 30.35
N MET A 235 -7.20 16.10 30.95
CA MET A 235 -8.56 16.32 30.46
C MET A 235 -8.57 17.26 29.26
N ALA A 236 -9.72 17.37 28.59
CA ALA A 236 -9.93 18.29 27.47
C ALA A 236 -9.60 19.77 27.79
N ASP A 237 -9.69 20.16 29.05
CA ASP A 237 -9.36 21.52 29.55
C ASP A 237 -7.89 21.64 30.00
N HIS A 238 -7.06 20.65 29.69
CA HIS A 238 -5.64 20.54 30.10
C HIS A 238 -5.41 20.38 31.60
N SER A 239 -6.45 20.13 32.41
CA SER A 239 -6.24 19.76 33.81
C SER A 239 -5.68 18.35 33.94
N SER A 240 -4.83 18.13 34.96
CA SER A 240 -4.23 16.82 35.21
C SER A 240 -5.29 15.77 35.54
N ALA A 241 -5.20 14.63 34.90
CA ALA A 241 -6.11 13.50 35.05
C ALA A 241 -5.39 12.18 35.43
N MET A 242 -4.17 12.26 35.98
CA MET A 242 -3.35 11.09 36.34
C MET A 242 -4.09 10.08 37.22
N ASP A 243 -4.91 10.56 38.17
CA ASP A 243 -5.68 9.69 39.08
C ASP A 243 -6.91 9.06 38.42
N ALA A 244 -7.36 9.62 37.28
CA ALA A 244 -8.52 9.14 36.54
C ALA A 244 -8.17 8.02 35.53
N VAL A 245 -6.89 7.76 35.29
CA VAL A 245 -6.46 6.72 34.37
C VAL A 245 -6.83 5.34 34.92
N LEU A 246 -7.61 4.59 34.16
CA LEU A 246 -7.88 3.18 34.39
C LEU A 246 -6.78 2.35 33.71
N ILE A 247 -6.31 1.30 34.41
CA ILE A 247 -5.30 0.40 33.86
C ILE A 247 -5.89 -1.01 33.87
N GLU A 248 -6.02 -1.57 32.69
CA GLU A 248 -6.51 -2.93 32.47
C GLU A 248 -5.37 -3.87 32.09
N GLY A 249 -5.49 -5.12 32.51
CA GLY A 249 -4.46 -6.14 32.35
C GLY A 249 -3.66 -6.34 33.66
N ALA A 250 -2.76 -7.31 33.64
CA ALA A 250 -1.88 -7.62 34.76
C ALA A 250 -0.56 -8.18 34.25
N VAL A 251 0.53 -7.83 34.92
CA VAL A 251 1.87 -8.37 34.66
C VAL A 251 2.25 -9.32 35.81
N ASN A 252 2.50 -10.60 35.46
CA ASN A 252 3.07 -11.53 36.42
C ASN A 252 4.60 -11.51 36.30
N THR A 253 5.26 -10.77 37.19
CA THR A 253 6.71 -10.65 37.15
C THR A 253 7.46 -11.93 37.57
N ASN A 254 6.77 -12.96 38.09
CA ASN A 254 7.40 -14.24 38.43
C ASN A 254 7.58 -15.17 37.24
N ASP A 255 6.86 -14.95 36.15
CA ASP A 255 6.86 -15.81 34.97
C ASP A 255 7.37 -15.03 33.76
N ALA A 256 8.36 -15.58 33.06
CA ALA A 256 8.82 -15.03 31.79
C ALA A 256 7.68 -15.07 30.77
N GLY A 257 7.48 -13.97 30.04
CA GLY A 257 6.41 -13.87 29.05
C GLY A 257 6.16 -12.45 28.58
N GLU A 258 5.20 -12.31 27.68
CA GLU A 258 4.75 -11.04 27.14
C GLU A 258 3.37 -10.70 27.70
N TYR A 259 3.23 -9.50 28.20
CA TYR A 259 2.01 -8.97 28.80
C TYR A 259 1.65 -7.66 28.12
N THR A 260 0.37 -7.37 28.04
CA THR A 260 -0.13 -6.07 27.54
C THR A 260 -0.97 -5.42 28.62
N LEU A 261 -0.68 -4.17 28.90
CA LEU A 261 -1.53 -3.30 29.72
C LEU A 261 -2.19 -2.26 28.84
N THR A 262 -3.47 -2.02 29.07
CA THR A 262 -4.23 -0.96 28.43
C THR A 262 -4.53 0.14 29.43
N TYR A 263 -4.20 1.36 29.09
CA TYR A 263 -4.47 2.56 29.87
C TYR A 263 -5.61 3.30 29.19
N GLU A 264 -6.65 3.61 29.95
CA GLU A 264 -7.86 4.26 29.43
C GLU A 264 -8.14 5.55 30.20
N LEU A 265 -8.51 6.60 29.46
CA LEU A 265 -8.93 7.88 30.01
C LEU A 265 -10.11 8.42 29.19
N TYR A 266 -11.34 8.28 29.73
CA TYR A 266 -12.58 8.81 29.12
C TYR A 266 -12.78 8.44 27.64
N GLY A 267 -12.49 7.21 27.27
CA GLY A 267 -12.66 6.68 25.92
C GLY A 267 -11.40 6.70 25.05
N GLU A 268 -10.37 7.46 25.45
CA GLU A 268 -9.05 7.41 24.85
C GLU A 268 -8.22 6.28 25.47
N SER A 269 -7.47 5.53 24.65
CA SER A 269 -6.66 4.42 25.14
C SER A 269 -5.30 4.32 24.48
N VAL A 270 -4.30 3.85 25.27
CA VAL A 270 -2.95 3.53 24.83
C VAL A 270 -2.52 2.20 25.43
N SER A 271 -1.50 1.56 24.88
CA SER A 271 -1.05 0.23 25.33
C SER A 271 0.45 0.18 25.61
N LEU A 272 0.81 -0.49 26.71
CA LEU A 272 2.20 -0.83 27.06
C LEU A 272 2.40 -2.33 26.91
N ARG A 273 3.40 -2.72 26.12
CA ARG A 273 3.88 -4.10 26.07
C ARG A 273 4.97 -4.29 27.12
N VAL A 274 4.80 -5.30 27.98
CA VAL A 274 5.76 -5.64 29.03
C VAL A 274 6.35 -7.03 28.75
N ILE A 275 7.66 -7.12 28.65
CA ILE A 275 8.39 -8.37 28.44
C ILE A 275 9.12 -8.71 29.74
N VAL A 276 8.78 -9.83 30.34
CA VAL A 276 9.45 -10.37 31.53
C VAL A 276 10.44 -11.43 31.08
N GLU A 277 11.75 -11.25 31.35
CA GLU A 277 12.84 -12.12 30.90
C GLU A 277 13.96 -12.33 31.93
#